data_07743173b05942fa0ea1cc4540b9009f
#
_entry.id   07743173b05942fa0ea1cc4540b9009f
#
_cell.length_a   1.000
_cell.length_b   1.000
_cell.length_c   1.000
_cell.angle_alpha   90.00
_cell.angle_beta   90.00
_cell.angle_gamma   90.00
#
_symmetry.space_group_name_H-M   'P 1'
#
loop_
_entity.id
_entity.type
_entity.pdbx_description
1 polymer ?
#
loop_
_entity_poly.entity_id
_entity_poly.type
_entity_poly.pdbx_seq_one_letter_code
_entity_poly.pdbx_strand_id
1 'polypeptide(L)'
;WAVRRRGRRSRCPAANGWAYDGEQLVGLLRAVGDGFSSVFIQDLLVFSSYQRQGIGRELVRQTLETFADVYQIQLVTEQSDKNLAFYRSLGFRELSDLNCTGLIYRGKSY
;
A
#
# COMPACT_ATOMS: atom_id res chain seq x y z
N TRP A 1 7.87 7.72 16.09
CA TRP A 1 6.86 6.76 15.65
C TRP A 1 7.48 5.42 15.30
N ALA A 2 6.67 4.37 15.37
CA ALA A 2 7.11 3.03 15.05
C ALA A 2 6.02 2.29 14.30
N VAL A 3 6.41 1.33 13.45
CA VAL A 3 5.48 0.51 12.68
C VAL A 3 5.36 -0.86 13.33
N ARG A 4 4.11 -1.31 13.51
CA ARG A 4 3.78 -2.68 13.92
C ARG A 4 3.05 -3.37 12.78
N ARG A 5 3.30 -4.64 12.59
CA ARG A 5 2.75 -5.39 11.46
C ARG A 5 2.11 -6.68 11.93
N ARG A 6 1.02 -7.03 11.27
CA ARG A 6 0.49 -8.38 11.33
C ARG A 6 0.98 -9.13 10.09
N GLY A 7 1.69 -10.22 10.33
CA GLY A 7 2.36 -10.95 9.28
C GLY A 7 1.44 -11.70 8.34
N ARG A 8 2.05 -12.16 7.27
CA ARG A 8 1.53 -13.06 6.25
C ARG A 8 1.06 -14.36 6.91
N ARG A 9 -0.22 -14.66 6.83
CA ARG A 9 -0.77 -15.97 7.23
C ARG A 9 -1.30 -16.69 6.00
N SER A 10 -1.04 -17.99 5.92
CA SER A 10 -1.28 -18.83 4.75
C SER A 10 -2.75 -18.95 4.31
N ARG A 11 -3.72 -18.60 5.15
CA ARG A 11 -5.16 -18.72 4.85
C ARG A 11 -5.89 -17.38 4.73
N CYS A 12 -5.26 -16.30 5.13
CA CYS A 12 -5.82 -14.96 5.01
C CYS A 12 -4.72 -14.07 4.45
N PRO A 13 -4.60 -13.96 3.14
CA PRO A 13 -3.53 -13.21 2.51
C PRO A 13 -3.79 -11.70 2.62
N ALA A 14 -3.99 -11.23 3.83
CA ALA A 14 -4.04 -9.83 4.16
C ALA A 14 -2.84 -9.51 5.04
N ALA A 15 -2.15 -8.44 4.72
CA ALA A 15 -1.12 -7.88 5.57
C ALA A 15 -1.52 -6.47 5.94
N ASN A 16 -1.42 -6.15 7.21
CA ASN A 16 -1.71 -4.81 7.72
C ASN A 16 -0.46 -4.28 8.41
N GLY A 17 -0.22 -2.99 8.20
CA GLY A 17 0.81 -2.25 8.92
C GLY A 17 0.17 -1.09 9.66
N TRP A 18 0.60 -0.85 10.88
CA TRP A 18 0.13 0.27 11.68
C TRP A 18 1.33 1.06 12.18
N ALA A 19 1.22 2.39 12.08
CA ALA A 19 2.22 3.29 12.64
C ALA A 19 1.65 3.92 13.91
N TYR A 20 2.46 3.95 14.95
CA TYR A 20 2.10 4.48 16.25
C TYR A 20 3.09 5.54 16.71
N ASP A 21 2.57 6.57 17.35
CA ASP A 21 3.35 7.51 18.14
C ASP A 21 2.98 7.28 19.60
N GLY A 22 3.84 6.56 20.34
CA GLY A 22 3.45 6.02 21.63
C GLY A 22 2.32 5.02 21.50
N GLU A 23 1.15 5.30 22.08
CA GLU A 23 -0.06 4.48 21.97
C GLU A 23 -1.05 5.02 20.93
N GLN A 24 -0.75 6.16 20.33
CA GLN A 24 -1.64 6.79 19.35
C GLN A 24 -1.39 6.20 17.96
N LEU A 25 -2.45 5.69 17.33
CA LEU A 25 -2.40 5.26 15.94
C LEU A 25 -2.31 6.49 15.04
N VAL A 26 -1.29 6.56 14.21
CA VAL A 26 -1.04 7.72 13.32
C VAL A 26 -1.01 7.36 11.85
N GLY A 27 -0.94 6.07 11.51
CA GLY A 27 -0.96 5.62 10.12
C GLY A 27 -1.36 4.17 10.00
N LEU A 28 -1.86 3.80 8.82
CA LEU A 28 -2.36 2.45 8.52
C LEU A 28 -2.10 2.14 7.05
N LEU A 29 -1.65 0.92 6.78
CA LEU A 29 -1.65 0.32 5.46
C LEU A 29 -2.38 -1.01 5.51
N ARG A 30 -3.26 -1.24 4.54
CA ARG A 30 -3.96 -2.52 4.39
C ARG A 30 -3.72 -3.07 2.99
N ALA A 31 -3.31 -4.33 2.90
CA ALA A 31 -3.06 -5.02 1.65
C ALA A 31 -3.81 -6.35 1.63
N VAL A 32 -4.35 -6.70 0.47
CA VAL A 32 -5.11 -7.93 0.25
C VAL A 32 -4.59 -8.63 -1.01
N GLY A 33 -4.73 -9.95 -1.07
CA GLY A 33 -4.30 -10.74 -2.21
C GLY A 33 -4.05 -12.19 -1.83
N ASP A 34 -3.56 -12.99 -2.78
CA ASP A 34 -3.25 -14.39 -2.54
C ASP A 34 -1.89 -14.60 -1.84
N GLY A 35 -1.08 -13.56 -1.77
CA GLY A 35 0.25 -13.63 -1.17
C GLY A 35 1.31 -14.32 -2.03
N PHE A 36 0.96 -14.73 -3.24
CA PHE A 36 1.86 -15.45 -4.17
C PHE A 36 1.96 -14.73 -5.50
N SER A 37 0.84 -14.56 -6.20
CA SER A 37 0.83 -13.96 -7.54
C SER A 37 0.50 -12.48 -7.49
N SER A 38 -0.37 -12.06 -6.58
CA SER A 38 -0.88 -10.69 -6.56
C SER A 38 -1.18 -10.23 -5.15
N VAL A 39 -0.77 -9.01 -4.85
CA VAL A 39 -1.13 -8.29 -3.64
C VAL A 39 -1.59 -6.90 -4.04
N PHE A 40 -2.72 -6.46 -3.52
CA PHE A 40 -3.29 -5.15 -3.77
C PHE A 40 -3.26 -4.32 -2.49
N ILE A 41 -2.59 -3.18 -2.54
CA ILE A 41 -2.61 -2.22 -1.44
C ILE A 41 -3.94 -1.49 -1.50
N GLN A 42 -4.82 -1.77 -0.55
CA GLN A 42 -6.18 -1.27 -0.52
C GLN A 42 -6.26 0.12 0.10
N ASP A 43 -5.54 0.33 1.18
CA ASP A 43 -5.56 1.58 1.92
C ASP A 43 -4.16 1.96 2.37
N LEU A 44 -3.86 3.23 2.28
CA LEU A 44 -2.71 3.87 2.92
C LEU A 44 -3.18 5.19 3.49
N LEU A 45 -3.20 5.28 4.81
CA LEU A 45 -3.72 6.44 5.53
C LEU A 45 -2.69 6.91 6.54
N VAL A 46 -2.45 8.21 6.59
CA VAL A 46 -1.60 8.86 7.59
C VAL A 46 -2.33 10.10 8.07
N PHE A 47 -2.46 10.28 9.39
CA PHE A 47 -3.08 11.47 9.94
C PHE A 47 -2.36 12.72 9.46
N SER A 48 -3.13 13.76 9.13
CA SER A 48 -2.60 14.97 8.49
C SER A 48 -1.47 15.63 9.30
N SER A 49 -1.58 15.61 10.62
CA SER A 49 -0.54 16.15 11.51
C SER A 49 0.77 15.34 11.52
N TYR A 50 0.74 14.13 10.99
CA TYR A 50 1.91 13.23 10.93
C TYR A 50 2.40 13.02 9.50
N GLN A 51 1.83 13.67 8.52
CA GLN A 51 2.30 13.58 7.14
C GLN A 51 3.67 14.26 6.99
N ARG A 52 4.39 13.88 5.92
CA ARG A 52 5.74 14.38 5.60
C ARG A 52 6.82 13.97 6.60
N GLN A 53 6.58 12.95 7.41
CA GLN A 53 7.56 12.39 8.34
C GLN A 53 8.11 11.04 7.87
N GLY A 54 7.70 10.57 6.70
CA GLY A 54 8.14 9.29 6.16
C GLY A 54 7.34 8.09 6.63
N ILE A 55 6.20 8.28 7.30
CA ILE A 55 5.36 7.18 7.81
C ILE A 55 4.78 6.38 6.66
N GLY A 56 4.17 7.05 5.68
CA GLY A 56 3.60 6.38 4.51
C GLY A 56 4.67 5.62 3.72
N ARG A 57 5.82 6.22 3.53
CA ARG A 57 6.97 5.59 2.86
C ARG A 57 7.41 4.32 3.58
N GLU A 58 7.52 4.36 4.90
CA GLU A 58 7.95 3.21 5.69
C GLU A 58 6.92 2.09 5.68
N LEU A 59 5.62 2.42 5.75
CA LEU A 59 4.55 1.44 5.64
C LEU A 59 4.60 0.71 4.29
N VAL A 60 4.73 1.44 3.20
CA VAL A 60 4.84 0.86 1.87
C VAL A 60 6.14 0.06 1.72
N ARG A 61 7.27 0.61 2.18
CA ARG A 61 8.57 -0.07 2.11
C ARG A 61 8.51 -1.44 2.80
N GLN A 62 7.93 -1.51 3.99
CA GLN A 62 7.80 -2.78 4.71
C GLN A 62 6.85 -3.76 4.01
N THR A 63 5.83 -3.26 3.37
CA THR A 63 4.92 -4.09 2.56
C THR A 63 5.66 -4.69 1.37
N LEU A 64 6.44 -3.89 0.65
CA LEU A 64 7.25 -4.37 -0.48
C LEU A 64 8.26 -5.42 -0.03
N GLU A 65 8.86 -5.23 1.14
CA GLU A 65 9.80 -6.19 1.72
C GLU A 65 9.11 -7.50 2.11
N THR A 66 7.93 -7.40 2.74
CA THR A 66 7.15 -8.58 3.16
C THR A 66 6.73 -9.44 1.97
N PHE A 67 6.40 -8.81 0.85
CA PHE A 67 5.93 -9.48 -0.36
C PHE A 67 6.96 -9.45 -1.49
N ALA A 68 8.24 -9.46 -1.15
CA ALA A 68 9.32 -9.35 -2.15
C ALA A 68 9.31 -10.49 -3.18
N ASP A 69 8.73 -11.63 -2.85
CA ASP A 69 8.63 -12.81 -3.71
C ASP A 69 7.31 -12.90 -4.48
N VAL A 70 6.40 -11.95 -4.29
CA VAL A 70 5.12 -11.92 -5.00
C VAL A 70 5.32 -11.36 -6.40
N TYR A 71 4.62 -11.94 -7.37
CA TYR A 71 4.76 -11.55 -8.77
C TYR A 71 4.37 -10.10 -9.03
N GLN A 72 3.25 -9.63 -8.45
CA GLN A 72 2.76 -8.26 -8.63
C GLN A 72 2.25 -7.67 -7.33
N ILE A 73 2.60 -6.42 -7.09
CA ILE A 73 1.99 -5.57 -6.06
C ILE A 73 1.39 -4.38 -6.77
N GLN A 74 0.09 -4.18 -6.60
CA GLN A 74 -0.68 -3.15 -7.29
C GLN A 74 -1.40 -2.25 -6.31
N LEU A 75 -1.72 -1.05 -6.75
CA LEU A 75 -2.57 -0.13 -6.03
C LEU A 75 -3.29 0.82 -7.00
N VAL A 76 -4.33 1.45 -6.51
CA VAL A 76 -5.02 2.54 -7.19
C VAL A 76 -4.97 3.75 -6.27
N THR A 77 -4.66 4.90 -6.82
CA THR A 77 -4.59 6.16 -6.09
C THR A 77 -5.24 7.28 -6.90
N GLU A 78 -5.60 8.37 -6.23
CA GLU A 78 -6.06 9.56 -6.94
C GLU A 78 -5.01 10.04 -7.93
N GLN A 79 -5.48 10.46 -9.09
CA GLN A 79 -4.61 11.00 -10.12
C GLN A 79 -4.15 12.40 -9.70
N SER A 80 -2.93 12.47 -9.18
CA SER A 80 -2.29 13.72 -8.81
C SER A 80 -0.77 13.58 -8.97
N ASP A 81 -0.11 14.68 -9.28
CA ASP A 81 1.35 14.68 -9.42
C ASP A 81 2.04 14.29 -8.12
N LYS A 82 1.48 14.72 -6.98
CA LYS A 82 1.99 14.39 -5.66
C LYS A 82 1.96 12.88 -5.39
N ASN A 83 0.83 12.23 -5.65
CA ASN A 83 0.69 10.80 -5.44
C ASN A 83 1.58 10.01 -6.40
N LEU A 84 1.62 10.40 -7.67
CA LEU A 84 2.48 9.75 -8.65
C LEU A 84 3.96 9.86 -8.27
N ALA A 85 4.40 11.04 -7.88
CA ALA A 85 5.79 11.25 -7.46
C ALA A 85 6.13 10.40 -6.23
N PHE A 86 5.21 10.30 -5.26
CA PHE A 86 5.40 9.49 -4.06
C PHE A 86 5.61 8.02 -4.40
N TYR A 87 4.70 7.44 -5.20
CA TYR A 87 4.78 6.02 -5.52
C TYR A 87 5.92 5.71 -6.49
N ARG A 88 6.23 6.60 -7.44
CA ARG A 88 7.37 6.44 -8.33
C ARG A 88 8.69 6.43 -7.54
N SER A 89 8.80 7.24 -6.51
CA SER A 89 10.00 7.28 -5.66
C SER A 89 10.21 5.97 -4.88
N LEU A 90 9.17 5.17 -4.72
CA LEU A 90 9.22 3.86 -4.08
C LEU A 90 9.42 2.70 -5.07
N GLY A 91 9.52 2.99 -6.35
CA GLY A 91 9.73 1.99 -7.39
C GLY A 91 8.48 1.55 -8.13
N PHE A 92 7.32 2.13 -7.82
CA PHE A 92 6.10 1.85 -8.58
C PHE A 92 6.15 2.54 -9.94
N ARG A 93 5.47 1.93 -10.90
CA ARG A 93 5.33 2.46 -12.26
C ARG A 93 3.85 2.49 -12.61
N GLU A 94 3.45 3.47 -13.43
CA GLU A 94 2.10 3.47 -13.97
C GLU A 94 1.92 2.30 -14.94
N LEU A 95 0.71 1.75 -14.98
CA LEU A 95 0.42 0.64 -15.89
C LEU A 95 0.66 1.01 -17.34
N SER A 96 0.42 2.27 -17.72
CA SER A 96 0.70 2.77 -19.07
C SER A 96 2.18 2.69 -19.45
N ASP A 97 3.10 2.82 -18.49
CA ASP A 97 4.54 2.64 -18.74
C ASP A 97 4.89 1.20 -19.16
N LEU A 98 4.01 0.26 -18.84
CA LEU A 98 4.17 -1.17 -19.14
C LEU A 98 3.21 -1.63 -20.24
N ASN A 99 2.61 -0.70 -21.00
CA ASN A 99 1.59 -0.96 -22.01
C ASN A 99 0.37 -1.69 -21.45
N CYS A 100 0.03 -1.41 -20.19
CA CYS A 100 -1.11 -1.99 -19.50
C CYS A 100 -2.07 -0.90 -19.06
N THR A 101 -3.31 -1.29 -18.82
CA THR A 101 -4.36 -0.39 -18.32
C THR A 101 -5.14 -1.09 -17.23
N GLY A 102 -5.41 -0.38 -16.16
CA GLY A 102 -6.29 -0.85 -15.10
C GLY A 102 -7.75 -0.65 -15.47
N LEU A 103 -8.58 -1.64 -15.15
CA LEU A 103 -10.02 -1.61 -15.36
C LEU A 103 -10.72 -1.92 -14.05
N ILE A 104 -11.87 -1.29 -13.83
CA ILE A 104 -12.67 -1.55 -12.64
C ILE A 104 -14.12 -1.84 -13.06
N TYR A 105 -14.71 -2.88 -12.46
CA TYR A 105 -16.13 -3.16 -12.61
C TYR A 105 -16.83 -2.75 -11.32
N ARG A 106 -17.77 -1.83 -11.44
CA ARG A 106 -18.59 -1.39 -10.32
C ARG A 106 -19.97 -2.04 -10.43
N GLY A 107 -20.14 -3.14 -9.71
CA GLY A 107 -21.40 -3.88 -9.71
C GLY A 107 -22.52 -3.23 -8.92
N LYS A 108 -22.20 -2.18 -8.14
CA LYS A 108 -23.16 -1.42 -7.35
C LYS A 108 -22.92 0.06 -7.55
N SER A 109 -24.00 0.86 -7.44
CA SER A 109 -23.88 2.32 -7.46
C SER A 109 -23.10 2.83 -6.26
N TYR A 110 -22.22 3.74 -6.51
CA TYR A 110 -21.48 4.46 -5.49
C TYR A 110 -22.00 5.88 -5.37
#